data_dda3ad3218c5eebdd9ded02ed9c97a03
#
_entry.id   dda3ad3218c5eebdd9ded02ed9c97a03
#
_cell.length_a   1.000
_cell.length_b   1.000
_cell.length_c   1.000
_cell.angle_alpha   90.00
_cell.angle_beta   90.00
_cell.angle_gamma   90.00
#
_symmetry.space_group_name_H-M   'P 1'
#
loop_
_entity.id
_entity.type
_entity.pdbx_description
1 polymer ?
#
loop_
_entity_poly.entity_id
_entity_poly.type
_entity_poly.pdbx_seq_one_letter_code
_entity_poly.pdbx_strand_id
1 'polypeptide(L)'
;MNLFRFVKDTLAIRKARKALKVELKELAKKRAEYLSMTSNSLAALSDEELFQAARMRAEHIVDSFDDMEKGFLSLNNEQRILYALTYMEMEVANGGLCQFFVNSSRVVAPFVSDSMAIVGADKHKELFDQFISRHSINLQDLTSFRIETIEDYQKQFERYPFDEYDDSFYELPPMEASLIPFVRNHVHQF
;
A
#
# COMPACT_ATOMS: atom_id res chain seq x y z
N MET A 1 -37.02 8.57 -20.15
CA MET A 1 -36.26 7.76 -19.16
C MET A 1 -37.16 6.59 -18.74
N ASN A 2 -36.74 5.34 -18.98
CA ASN A 2 -37.62 4.17 -18.81
C ASN A 2 -37.65 3.79 -17.30
N LEU A 3 -38.83 3.96 -16.67
CA LEU A 3 -39.08 3.70 -15.23
C LEU A 3 -38.63 2.30 -14.81
N PHE A 4 -38.74 1.32 -15.68
CA PHE A 4 -38.33 -0.07 -15.43
C PHE A 4 -36.78 -0.22 -15.30
N ARG A 5 -36.04 0.55 -16.08
CA ARG A 5 -34.55 0.60 -16.00
C ARG A 5 -34.12 1.27 -14.69
N PHE A 6 -34.74 2.38 -14.31
CA PHE A 6 -34.48 3.08 -13.05
C PHE A 6 -34.73 2.18 -11.82
N VAL A 7 -35.83 1.41 -11.81
CA VAL A 7 -36.14 0.48 -10.70
C VAL A 7 -35.11 -0.66 -10.65
N LYS A 8 -34.68 -1.24 -11.77
CA LYS A 8 -33.65 -2.27 -11.81
C LYS A 8 -32.30 -1.75 -11.30
N ASP A 9 -31.92 -0.55 -11.73
CA ASP A 9 -30.66 0.07 -11.31
C ASP A 9 -30.67 0.36 -9.80
N THR A 10 -31.79 0.84 -9.27
CA THR A 10 -31.96 1.08 -7.82
C THR A 10 -31.88 -0.21 -6.99
N LEU A 11 -32.49 -1.31 -7.49
CA LEU A 11 -32.40 -2.62 -6.82
C LEU A 11 -30.99 -3.21 -6.88
N ALA A 12 -30.27 -3.06 -8.00
CA ALA A 12 -28.89 -3.48 -8.15
C ALA A 12 -27.97 -2.73 -7.18
N ILE A 13 -28.12 -1.41 -7.08
CA ILE A 13 -27.36 -0.57 -6.13
C ILE A 13 -27.65 -0.99 -4.68
N ARG A 14 -28.92 -1.25 -4.31
CA ARG A 14 -29.27 -1.72 -2.95
C ARG A 14 -28.64 -3.08 -2.65
N LYS A 15 -28.64 -4.01 -3.62
CA LYS A 15 -28.02 -5.32 -3.48
C LYS A 15 -26.51 -5.21 -3.31
N ALA A 16 -25.85 -4.38 -4.14
CA ALA A 16 -24.41 -4.12 -4.03
C ALA A 16 -24.04 -3.50 -2.68
N ARG A 17 -24.79 -2.49 -2.19
CA ARG A 17 -24.58 -1.89 -0.87
C ARG A 17 -24.75 -2.90 0.28
N LYS A 18 -25.73 -3.81 0.15
CA LYS A 18 -25.93 -4.85 1.17
C LYS A 18 -24.78 -5.85 1.17
N ALA A 19 -24.30 -6.27 0.00
CA ALA A 19 -23.15 -7.15 -0.14
C ALA A 19 -21.88 -6.50 0.45
N LEU A 20 -21.58 -5.27 0.06
CA LEU A 20 -20.45 -4.50 0.59
C LEU A 20 -20.51 -4.36 2.13
N LYS A 21 -21.70 -4.10 2.69
CA LYS A 21 -21.87 -4.01 4.15
C LYS A 21 -21.56 -5.34 4.86
N VAL A 22 -21.92 -6.46 4.25
CA VAL A 22 -21.61 -7.79 4.80
C VAL A 22 -20.09 -8.02 4.74
N GLU A 23 -19.47 -7.75 3.60
CA GLU A 23 -18.03 -7.91 3.38
C GLU A 23 -17.21 -7.04 4.35
N LEU A 24 -17.56 -5.76 4.51
CA LEU A 24 -16.92 -4.87 5.49
C LEU A 24 -17.07 -5.38 6.93
N LYS A 25 -18.20 -6.00 7.27
CA LYS A 25 -18.40 -6.58 8.59
C LYS A 25 -17.52 -7.82 8.83
N GLU A 26 -17.38 -8.68 7.83
CA GLU A 26 -16.49 -9.84 7.91
C GLU A 26 -15.02 -9.42 7.97
N LEU A 27 -14.63 -8.40 7.19
CA LEU A 27 -13.29 -7.83 7.24
C LEU A 27 -12.97 -7.24 8.63
N ALA A 28 -13.91 -6.48 9.20
CA ALA A 28 -13.74 -5.92 10.55
C ALA A 28 -13.61 -7.02 11.62
N LYS A 29 -14.39 -8.11 11.49
CA LYS A 29 -14.28 -9.27 12.38
C LYS A 29 -12.93 -9.95 12.26
N LYS A 30 -12.47 -10.19 11.03
CA LYS A 30 -11.16 -10.80 10.76
C LYS A 30 -10.01 -9.93 11.27
N ARG A 31 -10.09 -8.60 11.09
CA ARG A 31 -9.13 -7.65 11.67
C ARG A 31 -9.07 -7.75 13.19
N ALA A 32 -10.23 -7.77 13.86
CA ALA A 32 -10.27 -7.91 15.32
C ALA A 32 -9.66 -9.24 15.80
N GLU A 33 -9.90 -10.33 15.09
CA GLU A 33 -9.29 -11.65 15.35
C GLU A 33 -7.77 -11.57 15.25
N TYR A 34 -7.24 -11.07 14.13
CA TYR A 34 -5.79 -10.93 13.93
C TYR A 34 -5.11 -10.04 14.96
N LEU A 35 -5.76 -8.93 15.36
CA LEU A 35 -5.21 -8.03 16.40
C LEU A 35 -5.13 -8.69 17.78
N SER A 36 -5.99 -9.68 18.06
CA SER A 36 -6.01 -10.39 19.35
C SER A 36 -5.07 -11.61 19.42
N MET A 37 -4.49 -12.03 18.30
CA MET A 37 -3.62 -13.22 18.23
C MET A 37 -2.28 -12.99 18.95
N THR A 38 -1.80 -14.04 19.62
CA THR A 38 -0.42 -14.11 20.13
C THR A 38 0.56 -14.44 19.00
N SER A 39 1.86 -14.18 19.20
CA SER A 39 2.89 -14.52 18.21
C SER A 39 2.88 -16.03 17.86
N ASN A 40 2.63 -16.90 18.83
CA ASN A 40 2.51 -18.34 18.57
C ASN A 40 1.29 -18.68 17.69
N SER A 41 0.18 -17.99 17.89
CA SER A 41 -1.02 -18.17 17.06
C SER A 41 -0.79 -17.65 15.65
N LEU A 42 -0.07 -16.53 15.48
CA LEU A 42 0.34 -16.01 14.18
C LEU A 42 1.27 -17.00 13.44
N ALA A 43 2.22 -17.59 14.14
CA ALA A 43 3.16 -18.56 13.56
C ALA A 43 2.48 -19.82 13.01
N ALA A 44 1.28 -20.15 13.51
CA ALA A 44 0.50 -21.31 13.06
C ALA A 44 -0.38 -21.02 11.82
N LEU A 45 -0.49 -19.77 11.39
CA LEU A 45 -1.24 -19.40 10.19
C LEU A 45 -0.55 -19.85 8.90
N SER A 46 -1.30 -20.02 7.82
CA SER A 46 -0.73 -20.10 6.46
C SER A 46 0.07 -18.85 6.13
N ASP A 47 0.91 -18.90 5.10
CA ASP A 47 1.75 -17.77 4.72
C ASP A 47 0.91 -16.55 4.31
N GLU A 48 -0.16 -16.78 3.55
CA GLU A 48 -1.09 -15.74 3.10
C GLU A 48 -1.86 -15.12 4.27
N GLU A 49 -2.34 -15.94 5.21
CA GLU A 49 -3.05 -15.45 6.39
C GLU A 49 -2.12 -14.69 7.33
N LEU A 50 -0.88 -15.16 7.51
CA LEU A 50 0.12 -14.47 8.30
C LEU A 50 0.47 -13.11 7.69
N PHE A 51 0.68 -13.06 6.38
CA PHE A 51 0.93 -11.80 5.67
C PHE A 51 -0.22 -10.81 5.86
N GLN A 52 -1.48 -11.25 5.70
CA GLN A 52 -2.65 -10.42 5.93
C GLN A 52 -2.75 -9.94 7.39
N ALA A 53 -2.47 -10.83 8.35
CA ALA A 53 -2.49 -10.49 9.76
C ALA A 53 -1.40 -9.46 10.12
N ALA A 54 -0.18 -9.65 9.64
CA ALA A 54 0.95 -8.75 9.85
C ALA A 54 0.66 -7.35 9.27
N ARG A 55 0.12 -7.30 8.04
CA ARG A 55 -0.29 -6.06 7.39
C ARG A 55 -1.35 -5.32 8.20
N MET A 56 -2.45 -6.00 8.58
CA MET A 56 -3.54 -5.38 9.34
C MET A 56 -3.09 -4.88 10.72
N ARG A 57 -2.10 -5.54 11.34
CA ARG A 57 -1.53 -5.10 12.62
C ARG A 57 -0.68 -3.85 12.46
N ALA A 58 0.18 -3.80 11.44
CA ALA A 58 0.96 -2.60 11.15
C ALA A 58 0.05 -1.40 10.79
N GLU A 59 -0.96 -1.61 9.94
CA GLU A 59 -1.98 -0.60 9.61
C GLU A 59 -2.70 -0.11 10.87
N HIS A 60 -3.09 -1.01 11.77
CA HIS A 60 -3.77 -0.63 13.01
C HIS A 60 -2.92 0.28 13.90
N ILE A 61 -1.63 0.03 13.98
CA ILE A 61 -0.71 0.89 14.74
C ILE A 61 -0.66 2.28 14.09
N VAL A 62 -0.47 2.36 12.78
CA VAL A 62 -0.41 3.65 12.06
C VAL A 62 -1.73 4.41 12.17
N ASP A 63 -2.87 3.74 11.98
CA ASP A 63 -4.23 4.30 12.08
C ASP A 63 -4.55 4.83 13.50
N SER A 64 -3.81 4.42 14.54
CA SER A 64 -4.01 4.93 15.90
C SER A 64 -3.45 6.33 16.13
N PHE A 65 -2.75 6.89 15.14
CA PHE A 65 -2.19 8.24 15.16
C PHE A 65 -2.97 9.15 14.20
N ASP A 66 -3.14 10.42 14.57
CA ASP A 66 -3.74 11.44 13.68
C ASP A 66 -2.80 11.83 12.51
N ASP A 67 -1.53 11.51 12.63
CA ASP A 67 -0.47 11.82 11.68
C ASP A 67 0.18 10.53 11.19
N MET A 68 0.10 10.28 9.88
CA MET A 68 0.61 9.06 9.24
C MET A 68 2.12 8.89 9.43
N GLU A 69 2.90 9.98 9.37
CA GLU A 69 4.36 9.91 9.54
C GLU A 69 4.72 9.47 10.96
N LYS A 70 4.06 10.05 11.97
CA LYS A 70 4.24 9.63 13.37
C LYS A 70 3.86 8.19 13.59
N GLY A 71 2.72 7.77 13.03
CA GLY A 71 2.27 6.39 13.07
C GLY A 71 3.27 5.43 12.44
N PHE A 72 3.75 5.75 11.24
CA PHE A 72 4.78 4.97 10.54
C PHE A 72 6.09 4.87 11.33
N LEU A 73 6.57 5.98 11.87
CA LEU A 73 7.80 6.01 12.66
C LEU A 73 7.67 5.27 14.00
N SER A 74 6.46 5.04 14.51
CA SER A 74 6.22 4.24 15.73
C SER A 74 6.35 2.73 15.51
N LEU A 75 6.26 2.26 14.26
CA LEU A 75 6.45 0.86 13.90
C LEU A 75 7.87 0.40 14.20
N ASN A 76 8.06 -0.89 14.52
CA ASN A 76 9.38 -1.50 14.52
C ASN A 76 9.93 -1.62 13.08
N ASN A 77 11.18 -2.06 12.94
CA ASN A 77 11.86 -2.09 11.65
C ASN A 77 11.15 -3.00 10.64
N GLU A 78 10.76 -4.20 11.03
CA GLU A 78 10.12 -5.19 10.17
C GLU A 78 8.70 -4.75 9.76
N GLN A 79 7.98 -4.14 10.68
CA GLN A 79 6.66 -3.56 10.41
C GLN A 79 6.76 -2.37 9.44
N ARG A 80 7.81 -1.52 9.58
CA ARG A 80 8.06 -0.40 8.64
C ARG A 80 8.34 -0.89 7.23
N ILE A 81 9.17 -1.94 7.09
CA ILE A 81 9.46 -2.55 5.79
C ILE A 81 8.17 -3.06 5.14
N LEU A 82 7.40 -3.86 5.87
CA LEU A 82 6.13 -4.38 5.38
C LEU A 82 5.17 -3.25 4.97
N TYR A 83 4.99 -2.27 5.85
CA TYR A 83 4.08 -1.15 5.62
C TYR A 83 4.50 -0.32 4.40
N ALA A 84 5.79 0.07 4.32
CA ALA A 84 6.30 0.92 3.24
C ALA A 84 6.11 0.27 1.88
N LEU A 85 6.46 -1.01 1.73
CA LEU A 85 6.37 -1.71 0.45
C LEU A 85 4.91 -2.02 0.07
N THR A 86 4.07 -2.40 1.03
CA THR A 86 2.65 -2.65 0.77
C THR A 86 1.93 -1.37 0.33
N TYR A 87 2.19 -0.23 0.99
CA TYR A 87 1.55 1.04 0.61
C TYR A 87 2.07 1.58 -0.71
N MET A 88 3.37 1.47 -0.97
CA MET A 88 3.93 1.85 -2.27
C MET A 88 3.29 1.04 -3.40
N GLU A 89 3.24 -0.29 -3.30
CA GLU A 89 2.62 -1.16 -4.31
C GLU A 89 1.14 -0.84 -4.49
N MET A 90 0.39 -0.65 -3.40
CA MET A 90 -1.03 -0.29 -3.44
C MET A 90 -1.27 1.03 -4.20
N GLU A 91 -0.47 2.05 -3.94
CA GLU A 91 -0.60 3.35 -4.61
C GLU A 91 -0.24 3.25 -6.09
N VAL A 92 0.83 2.52 -6.43
CA VAL A 92 1.20 2.29 -7.83
C VAL A 92 0.12 1.50 -8.56
N ALA A 93 -0.45 0.47 -7.93
CA ALA A 93 -1.56 -0.30 -8.51
C ALA A 93 -2.85 0.51 -8.71
N ASN A 94 -3.09 1.52 -7.87
CA ASN A 94 -4.30 2.35 -7.94
C ASN A 94 -4.19 3.53 -8.93
N GLY A 95 -3.03 4.12 -9.10
CA GLY A 95 -2.87 5.32 -9.94
C GLY A 95 -1.43 5.68 -10.25
N GLY A 96 -0.54 4.67 -10.25
CA GLY A 96 0.86 4.82 -10.65
C GLY A 96 1.76 5.45 -9.59
N LEU A 97 3.03 5.53 -9.92
CA LEU A 97 4.05 6.12 -9.05
C LEU A 97 3.76 7.61 -8.74
N CYS A 98 3.11 8.32 -9.66
CA CYS A 98 2.67 9.67 -9.42
C CYS A 98 1.73 9.74 -8.21
N GLN A 99 0.75 8.84 -8.13
CA GLN A 99 -0.19 8.77 -7.00
C GLN A 99 0.53 8.54 -5.67
N PHE A 100 1.53 7.66 -5.65
CA PHE A 100 2.35 7.44 -4.47
C PHE A 100 3.05 8.71 -3.97
N PHE A 101 3.58 9.53 -4.88
CA PHE A 101 4.27 10.76 -4.47
C PHE A 101 3.34 11.92 -4.10
N VAL A 102 2.13 11.98 -4.64
CA VAL A 102 1.20 13.09 -4.34
C VAL A 102 0.34 12.81 -3.10
N ASN A 103 0.11 11.55 -2.76
CA ASN A 103 -0.67 11.14 -1.59
C ASN A 103 0.13 11.25 -0.27
N SER A 104 -0.54 11.12 0.86
CA SER A 104 0.09 11.09 2.19
C SER A 104 1.06 9.92 2.37
N SER A 105 0.86 8.82 1.65
CA SER A 105 1.74 7.65 1.58
C SER A 105 3.19 7.97 1.18
N ARG A 106 3.44 9.12 0.54
CA ARG A 106 4.82 9.57 0.21
C ARG A 106 5.76 9.65 1.41
N VAL A 107 5.25 9.72 2.64
CA VAL A 107 6.08 9.73 3.86
C VAL A 107 6.95 8.48 4.00
N VAL A 108 6.55 7.36 3.38
CA VAL A 108 7.34 6.13 3.40
C VAL A 108 8.40 6.08 2.27
N ALA A 109 8.37 7.00 1.30
CA ALA A 109 9.26 6.97 0.13
C ALA A 109 10.76 6.90 0.46
N PRO A 110 11.27 7.60 1.50
CA PRO A 110 12.68 7.50 1.89
C PRO A 110 13.13 6.10 2.31
N PHE A 111 12.19 5.23 2.65
CA PHE A 111 12.45 3.88 3.19
C PHE A 111 12.28 2.77 2.13
N VAL A 112 11.68 3.10 0.96
CA VAL A 112 11.27 2.11 -0.05
C VAL A 112 12.46 1.35 -0.62
N SER A 113 13.49 2.04 -1.10
CA SER A 113 14.64 1.41 -1.76
C SER A 113 15.39 0.44 -0.83
N ASP A 114 15.67 0.86 0.41
CA ASP A 114 16.34 0.02 1.39
C ASP A 114 15.45 -1.17 1.81
N SER A 115 14.15 -0.95 1.94
CA SER A 115 13.19 -2.01 2.24
C SER A 115 13.14 -3.06 1.14
N MET A 116 13.15 -2.66 -0.14
CA MET A 116 13.23 -3.56 -1.29
C MET A 116 14.50 -4.42 -1.27
N ALA A 117 15.66 -3.82 -0.92
CA ALA A 117 16.90 -4.56 -0.78
C ALA A 117 16.82 -5.62 0.34
N ILE A 118 16.23 -5.28 1.49
CA ILE A 118 16.11 -6.19 2.64
C ILE A 118 15.24 -7.40 2.32
N VAL A 119 14.14 -7.21 1.57
CA VAL A 119 13.23 -8.32 1.23
C VAL A 119 13.65 -9.07 -0.03
N GLY A 120 14.74 -8.66 -0.70
CA GLY A 120 15.24 -9.29 -1.94
C GLY A 120 14.39 -8.96 -3.18
N ALA A 121 13.70 -7.81 -3.19
CA ALA A 121 12.94 -7.30 -4.33
C ALA A 121 13.84 -6.49 -5.29
N ASP A 122 14.95 -7.10 -5.73
CA ASP A 122 16.05 -6.42 -6.42
C ASP A 122 15.62 -5.73 -7.72
N LYS A 123 14.73 -6.34 -8.50
CA LYS A 123 14.25 -5.74 -9.75
C LYS A 123 13.37 -4.51 -9.51
N HIS A 124 12.54 -4.53 -8.49
CA HIS A 124 11.74 -3.37 -8.08
C HIS A 124 12.64 -2.24 -7.58
N LYS A 125 13.64 -2.59 -6.78
CA LYS A 125 14.64 -1.63 -6.31
C LYS A 125 15.38 -0.97 -7.47
N GLU A 126 15.88 -1.77 -8.41
CA GLU A 126 16.59 -1.26 -9.59
C GLU A 126 15.72 -0.29 -10.39
N LEU A 127 14.47 -0.66 -10.67
CA LEU A 127 13.52 0.18 -11.39
C LEU A 127 13.25 1.50 -10.62
N PHE A 128 12.99 1.42 -9.32
CA PHE A 128 12.74 2.59 -8.48
C PHE A 128 13.96 3.51 -8.42
N ASP A 129 15.14 2.99 -8.12
CA ASP A 129 16.36 3.77 -7.98
C ASP A 129 16.79 4.43 -9.31
N GLN A 130 16.59 3.74 -10.44
CA GLN A 130 16.85 4.32 -11.76
C GLN A 130 15.93 5.51 -12.05
N PHE A 131 14.63 5.39 -11.72
CA PHE A 131 13.68 6.49 -11.89
C PHE A 131 14.06 7.68 -11.00
N ILE A 132 14.27 7.44 -9.71
CA ILE A 132 14.66 8.48 -8.75
C ILE A 132 15.93 9.20 -9.17
N SER A 133 16.97 8.44 -9.53
CA SER A 133 18.27 9.00 -9.93
C SER A 133 18.19 9.77 -11.24
N ARG A 134 17.52 9.20 -12.28
CA ARG A 134 17.38 9.84 -13.59
C ARG A 134 16.70 11.19 -13.50
N HIS A 135 15.69 11.32 -12.62
CA HIS A 135 14.89 12.52 -12.48
C HIS A 135 15.32 13.40 -11.30
N SER A 136 16.41 13.03 -10.61
CA SER A 136 16.96 13.79 -9.47
C SER A 136 15.91 14.07 -8.41
N ILE A 137 15.03 13.09 -8.10
CA ILE A 137 13.98 13.23 -7.10
C ILE A 137 14.62 13.10 -5.71
N ASN A 138 14.42 14.12 -4.87
CA ASN A 138 14.87 14.08 -3.49
C ASN A 138 13.79 13.44 -2.61
N LEU A 139 13.96 12.16 -2.26
CA LEU A 139 13.01 11.43 -1.42
C LEU A 139 12.88 11.99 0.01
N GLN A 140 13.83 12.81 0.47
CA GLN A 140 13.75 13.47 1.79
C GLN A 140 12.97 14.81 1.72
N ASP A 141 12.71 15.30 0.52
CA ASP A 141 11.91 16.51 0.29
C ASP A 141 11.01 16.32 -0.93
N LEU A 142 9.79 15.87 -0.69
CA LEU A 142 8.76 15.66 -1.70
C LEU A 142 7.73 16.81 -1.74
N THR A 143 8.11 18.00 -1.29
CA THR A 143 7.22 19.19 -1.31
C THR A 143 6.79 19.56 -2.73
N SER A 144 7.64 19.29 -3.74
CA SER A 144 7.32 19.53 -5.17
C SER A 144 6.18 18.64 -5.70
N PHE A 145 5.81 17.57 -4.98
CA PHE A 145 4.69 16.69 -5.31
C PHE A 145 3.41 17.06 -4.55
N ARG A 146 3.39 18.11 -3.74
CA ARG A 146 2.15 18.62 -3.16
C ARG A 146 1.28 19.19 -4.26
N ILE A 147 0.04 18.76 -4.28
CA ILE A 147 -0.97 19.18 -5.23
C ILE A 147 -2.17 19.76 -4.48
N GLU A 148 -2.79 20.79 -5.04
CA GLU A 148 -4.04 21.38 -4.53
C GLU A 148 -5.16 21.25 -5.56
N THR A 149 -4.80 21.09 -6.83
CA THR A 149 -5.73 21.04 -7.96
C THR A 149 -5.47 19.86 -8.89
N ILE A 150 -6.43 19.54 -9.74
CA ILE A 150 -6.28 18.52 -10.81
C ILE A 150 -5.19 18.96 -11.80
N GLU A 151 -5.09 20.27 -12.08
CA GLU A 151 -4.07 20.84 -12.95
C GLU A 151 -2.66 20.64 -12.38
N ASP A 152 -2.49 20.70 -11.07
CA ASP A 152 -1.19 20.41 -10.44
C ASP A 152 -0.82 18.94 -10.57
N TYR A 153 -1.81 18.04 -10.45
CA TYR A 153 -1.60 16.61 -10.72
C TYR A 153 -1.15 16.36 -12.16
N GLN A 154 -1.81 17.01 -13.15
CA GLN A 154 -1.45 16.89 -14.57
C GLN A 154 -0.02 17.38 -14.86
N LYS A 155 0.42 18.47 -14.22
CA LYS A 155 1.79 18.99 -14.35
C LYS A 155 2.86 17.99 -13.90
N GLN A 156 2.56 17.06 -13.00
CA GLN A 156 3.50 16.03 -12.60
C GLN A 156 3.79 15.07 -13.77
N PHE A 157 2.78 14.71 -14.56
CA PHE A 157 2.96 13.89 -15.77
C PHE A 157 3.69 14.62 -16.91
N GLU A 158 3.57 15.95 -17.00
CA GLU A 158 4.37 16.75 -17.93
C GLU A 158 5.84 16.77 -17.52
N ARG A 159 6.10 16.70 -16.22
CA ARG A 159 7.46 16.80 -15.65
C ARG A 159 8.20 15.48 -15.63
N TYR A 160 7.48 14.37 -15.41
CA TYR A 160 8.06 13.04 -15.20
C TYR A 160 7.34 11.99 -16.05
N PRO A 161 8.06 11.06 -16.73
CA PRO A 161 7.47 9.98 -17.50
C PRO A 161 7.00 8.83 -16.61
N PHE A 162 6.00 9.07 -15.75
CA PHE A 162 5.49 8.07 -14.83
C PHE A 162 4.95 6.83 -15.53
N ASP A 163 4.29 6.98 -16.70
CA ASP A 163 3.74 5.86 -17.46
C ASP A 163 4.82 4.83 -17.82
N GLU A 164 6.05 5.26 -18.17
CA GLU A 164 7.17 4.34 -18.47
C GLU A 164 7.58 3.51 -17.24
N TYR A 165 7.54 4.13 -16.06
CA TYR A 165 7.80 3.44 -14.80
C TYR A 165 6.70 2.44 -14.50
N ASP A 166 5.44 2.88 -14.57
CA ASP A 166 4.27 2.11 -14.21
C ASP A 166 4.12 0.87 -15.10
N ASP A 167 4.32 1.01 -16.42
CA ASP A 167 4.33 -0.11 -17.35
C ASP A 167 5.40 -1.13 -16.98
N SER A 168 6.62 -0.67 -16.65
CA SER A 168 7.72 -1.54 -16.23
C SER A 168 7.44 -2.21 -14.88
N PHE A 169 6.82 -1.49 -13.95
CA PHE A 169 6.45 -2.00 -12.62
C PHE A 169 5.42 -3.13 -12.72
N TYR A 170 4.41 -2.98 -13.58
CA TYR A 170 3.35 -3.98 -13.76
C TYR A 170 3.84 -5.28 -14.43
N GLU A 171 5.00 -5.27 -15.10
CA GLU A 171 5.64 -6.47 -15.63
C GLU A 171 6.42 -7.27 -14.55
N LEU A 172 6.66 -6.69 -13.37
CA LEU A 172 7.34 -7.36 -12.27
C LEU A 172 6.40 -8.28 -11.48
N PRO A 173 6.91 -9.30 -10.80
CA PRO A 173 6.12 -10.09 -9.87
C PRO A 173 5.53 -9.21 -8.76
N PRO A 174 4.36 -9.54 -8.19
CA PRO A 174 3.84 -8.81 -7.03
C PRO A 174 4.87 -8.72 -5.89
N MET A 175 4.95 -7.59 -5.22
CA MET A 175 5.86 -7.36 -4.06
C MET A 175 5.59 -8.38 -2.94
N GLU A 176 4.36 -8.84 -2.83
CA GLU A 176 3.92 -9.88 -1.91
C GLU A 176 4.78 -11.15 -2.00
N ALA A 177 5.28 -11.50 -3.19
CA ALA A 177 6.16 -12.66 -3.39
C ALA A 177 7.48 -12.57 -2.57
N SER A 178 7.99 -11.35 -2.34
CA SER A 178 9.16 -11.09 -1.48
C SER A 178 8.76 -10.86 -0.03
N LEU A 179 7.61 -10.25 0.21
CA LEU A 179 7.15 -9.90 1.55
C LEU A 179 6.66 -11.11 2.36
N ILE A 180 6.01 -12.10 1.76
CA ILE A 180 5.52 -13.29 2.46
C ILE A 180 6.67 -14.05 3.16
N PRO A 181 7.78 -14.43 2.48
CA PRO A 181 8.91 -15.06 3.15
C PRO A 181 9.54 -14.18 4.23
N PHE A 182 9.64 -12.87 3.98
CA PHE A 182 10.14 -11.92 4.97
C PHE A 182 9.31 -11.92 6.24
N VAL A 183 7.98 -11.81 6.14
CA VAL A 183 7.05 -11.83 7.29
C VAL A 183 7.14 -13.17 8.03
N ARG A 184 7.21 -14.29 7.31
CA ARG A 184 7.35 -15.63 7.90
C ARG A 184 8.62 -15.76 8.74
N ASN A 185 9.74 -15.26 8.23
CA ASN A 185 11.03 -15.31 8.93
C ASN A 185 11.08 -14.38 10.15
N HIS A 186 10.19 -13.40 10.24
CA HIS A 186 10.17 -12.37 11.29
C HIS A 186 8.84 -12.38 12.07
N VAL A 187 8.10 -13.48 12.11
CA VAL A 187 6.75 -13.56 12.69
C VAL A 187 6.62 -12.97 14.10
N HIS A 188 7.69 -13.03 14.91
CA HIS A 188 7.70 -12.51 16.28
C HIS A 188 7.75 -10.97 16.36
N GLN A 189 7.92 -10.30 15.24
CA GLN A 189 7.96 -8.83 15.15
C GLN A 189 6.58 -8.22 14.83
N PHE A 190 5.60 -9.08 14.55
CA PHE A 190 4.24 -8.69 14.15
C PHE A 190 3.15 -9.01 15.22
#